data_fb62a54ad86ce7858768c35e0fa089b6
#
_entry.id   fb62a54ad86ce7858768c35e0fa089b6
#
_cell.length_a   1.000
_cell.length_b   1.000
_cell.length_c   1.000
_cell.angle_alpha   90.00
_cell.angle_beta   90.00
_cell.angle_gamma   90.00
#
_symmetry.space_group_name_H-M   'P 1'
#
loop_
_entity.id
_entity.type
_entity.pdbx_description
1 polymer ?
#
loop_
_entity_poly.entity_id
_entity_poly.type
_entity_poly.pdbx_seq_one_letter_code
_entity_poly.pdbx_strand_id
1 'polypeptide(L)'
;NASQKSSEDMTDYYTMWAHQIKTPIFALRLLLQESPEENKEKLSELFKIEQYVEMVLGYLRTEDMSSDLKLSRCSLDRIIRDQIHKYAGIFVSKKLTLTYESISQDVLTDEKWLGFVIGQILSNALKYTRTGGIRIYLEKKLSLDTDDVSISIGNDDCNKVENLTLVIEDTGIGIRAEDIPRIFEKGYTGVNGRDDNRATGIGLYLSNKIMRKLGHRLYITSTEGKG
;
A
#
# COMPACT_ATOMS: atom_id res chain seq x y z
N ASN A 1 13.09 -11.34 28.65
CA ASN A 1 14.48 -11.03 28.33
C ASN A 1 15.13 -11.99 27.30
N ALA A 2 15.10 -13.33 27.47
CA ALA A 2 15.63 -14.25 26.42
C ALA A 2 14.75 -14.30 25.16
N SER A 3 13.42 -14.22 25.32
CA SER A 3 12.46 -14.21 24.23
C SER A 3 12.52 -12.92 23.39
N GLN A 4 12.75 -11.75 24.02
CA GLN A 4 12.93 -10.48 23.31
C GLN A 4 14.20 -10.48 22.48
N LYS A 5 15.32 -10.93 23.06
CA LYS A 5 16.60 -11.02 22.35
C LYS A 5 16.55 -11.97 21.16
N SER A 6 15.84 -13.10 21.28
CA SER A 6 15.62 -14.03 20.18
C SER A 6 14.76 -13.42 19.06
N SER A 7 13.79 -12.55 19.40
CA SER A 7 12.96 -11.84 18.41
C SER A 7 13.77 -10.76 17.68
N GLU A 8 14.59 -10.00 18.38
CA GLU A 8 15.49 -8.98 17.81
C GLU A 8 16.51 -9.62 16.86
N ASP A 9 17.19 -10.68 17.29
CA ASP A 9 18.16 -11.43 16.48
C ASP A 9 17.51 -11.98 15.19
N MET A 10 16.25 -12.41 15.27
CA MET A 10 15.49 -12.92 14.12
C MET A 10 15.13 -11.80 13.16
N THR A 11 14.73 -10.64 13.66
CA THR A 11 14.38 -9.46 12.84
C THR A 11 15.62 -8.93 12.11
N ASP A 12 16.76 -8.85 12.78
CA ASP A 12 18.02 -8.45 12.18
C ASP A 12 18.48 -9.41 11.08
N TYR A 13 18.39 -10.72 11.34
CA TYR A 13 18.68 -11.75 10.35
C TYR A 13 17.83 -11.59 9.09
N TYR A 14 16.51 -11.48 9.22
CA TYR A 14 15.62 -11.33 8.08
C TYR A 14 15.82 -10.00 7.35
N THR A 15 16.16 -8.94 8.07
CA THR A 15 16.47 -7.63 7.47
C THR A 15 17.73 -7.72 6.61
N MET A 16 18.78 -8.36 7.10
CA MET A 16 20.01 -8.61 6.35
C MET A 16 19.76 -9.50 5.14
N TRP A 17 19.03 -10.59 5.31
CA TRP A 17 18.66 -11.52 4.24
C TRP A 17 17.89 -10.82 3.11
N ALA A 18 16.96 -9.96 3.46
CA ALA A 18 16.19 -9.24 2.47
C ALA A 18 17.01 -8.17 1.72
N HIS A 19 18.01 -7.56 2.35
CA HIS A 19 18.98 -6.72 1.63
C HIS A 19 19.81 -7.56 0.64
N GLN A 20 20.22 -8.76 1.04
CA GLN A 20 20.95 -9.67 0.15
C GLN A 20 20.11 -10.13 -1.05
N ILE A 21 18.80 -10.32 -0.88
CA ILE A 21 17.90 -10.66 -1.99
C ILE A 21 17.64 -9.47 -2.93
N LYS A 22 17.56 -8.24 -2.43
CA LYS A 22 17.36 -7.06 -3.28
C LYS A 22 18.49 -6.85 -4.29
N THR A 23 19.70 -7.20 -3.94
CA THR A 23 20.87 -7.03 -4.83
C THR A 23 20.77 -7.85 -6.11
N PRO A 24 20.56 -9.18 -6.08
CA PRO A 24 20.40 -9.97 -7.30
C PRO A 24 19.11 -9.63 -8.08
N ILE A 25 18.04 -9.22 -7.39
CA ILE A 25 16.82 -8.73 -8.04
C ILE A 25 17.13 -7.47 -8.85
N PHE A 26 17.87 -6.52 -8.27
CA PHE A 26 18.25 -5.30 -8.97
C PHE A 26 19.17 -5.60 -10.16
N ALA A 27 20.15 -6.49 -10.01
CA ALA A 27 21.01 -6.92 -11.11
C ALA A 27 20.20 -7.56 -12.25
N LEU A 28 19.25 -8.45 -11.92
CA LEU A 28 18.36 -9.08 -12.89
C LEU A 28 17.48 -8.04 -13.61
N ARG A 29 16.99 -7.03 -12.90
CA ARG A 29 16.24 -5.91 -13.49
C ARG A 29 17.07 -5.17 -14.52
N LEU A 30 18.33 -4.83 -14.23
CA LEU A 30 19.21 -4.15 -15.17
C LEU A 30 19.41 -4.98 -16.44
N LEU A 31 19.69 -6.27 -16.31
CA LEU A 31 19.86 -7.17 -17.46
C LEU A 31 18.59 -7.27 -18.32
N LEU A 32 17.41 -7.30 -17.70
CA LEU A 32 16.15 -7.37 -18.44
C LEU A 32 15.77 -6.02 -19.08
N GLN A 33 16.27 -4.91 -18.56
CA GLN A 33 16.03 -3.57 -19.10
C GLN A 33 16.86 -3.26 -20.37
N GLU A 34 17.86 -4.07 -20.72
CA GLU A 34 18.60 -3.92 -21.98
C GLU A 34 17.70 -4.13 -23.21
N SER A 35 16.66 -4.99 -23.11
CA SER A 35 15.64 -5.22 -24.14
C SER A 35 14.23 -5.27 -23.53
N PRO A 36 13.64 -4.11 -23.15
CA PRO A 36 12.40 -4.09 -22.34
C PRO A 36 11.20 -4.74 -23.04
N GLU A 37 11.08 -4.56 -24.35
CA GLU A 37 9.95 -5.11 -25.11
C GLU A 37 9.97 -6.64 -25.16
N GLU A 38 11.17 -7.24 -25.34
CA GLU A 38 11.35 -8.69 -25.35
C GLU A 38 11.19 -9.32 -23.94
N ASN A 39 11.50 -8.53 -22.90
CA ASN A 39 11.52 -8.99 -21.52
C ASN A 39 10.30 -8.52 -20.70
N LYS A 40 9.27 -7.98 -21.32
CA LYS A 40 8.12 -7.38 -20.64
C LYS A 40 7.46 -8.31 -19.61
N GLU A 41 7.24 -9.57 -19.95
CA GLU A 41 6.67 -10.56 -19.04
C GLU A 41 7.60 -10.84 -17.86
N LYS A 42 8.91 -11.02 -18.13
CA LYS A 42 9.91 -11.26 -17.10
C LYS A 42 10.04 -10.08 -16.15
N LEU A 43 10.03 -8.85 -16.67
CA LEU A 43 10.02 -7.62 -15.85
C LEU A 43 8.76 -7.54 -14.98
N SER A 44 7.60 -7.97 -15.49
CA SER A 44 6.38 -8.03 -14.70
C SER A 44 6.46 -9.05 -13.55
N GLU A 45 7.01 -10.24 -13.82
CA GLU A 45 7.19 -11.25 -12.76
C GLU A 45 8.25 -10.80 -11.74
N LEU A 46 9.35 -10.19 -12.19
CA LEU A 46 10.36 -9.62 -11.30
C LEU A 46 9.78 -8.55 -10.38
N PHE A 47 8.92 -7.67 -10.91
CA PHE A 47 8.22 -6.67 -10.12
C PHE A 47 7.35 -7.30 -9.02
N LYS A 48 6.66 -8.42 -9.29
CA LYS A 48 5.90 -9.16 -8.28
C LYS A 48 6.79 -9.71 -7.17
N ILE A 49 7.95 -10.26 -7.54
CA ILE A 49 8.93 -10.75 -6.56
C ILE A 49 9.39 -9.60 -5.65
N GLU A 50 9.69 -8.43 -6.20
CA GLU A 50 10.04 -7.25 -5.42
C GLU A 50 8.93 -6.85 -4.45
N GLN A 51 7.66 -6.87 -4.89
CA GLN A 51 6.51 -6.58 -4.02
C GLN A 51 6.40 -7.58 -2.86
N TYR A 52 6.62 -8.87 -3.10
CA TYR A 52 6.62 -9.87 -2.03
C TYR A 52 7.76 -9.65 -1.03
N VAL A 53 8.96 -9.34 -1.50
CA VAL A 53 10.11 -9.05 -0.62
C VAL A 53 9.84 -7.80 0.22
N GLU A 54 9.30 -6.72 -0.38
CA GLU A 54 8.93 -5.51 0.35
C GLU A 54 7.84 -5.77 1.41
N MET A 55 6.86 -6.62 1.09
CA MET A 55 5.80 -6.98 2.02
C MET A 55 6.32 -7.77 3.21
N VAL A 56 7.20 -8.75 2.98
CA VAL A 56 7.84 -9.53 4.06
C VAL A 56 8.68 -8.62 4.96
N LEU A 57 9.48 -7.73 4.37
CA LEU A 57 10.26 -6.73 5.11
C LEU A 57 9.38 -5.78 5.92
N GLY A 58 8.29 -5.29 5.31
CA GLY A 58 7.31 -4.46 6.00
C GLY A 58 6.75 -5.17 7.21
N TYR A 59 6.37 -6.46 7.06
CA TYR A 59 5.84 -7.27 8.15
C TYR A 59 6.83 -7.41 9.32
N LEU A 60 8.07 -7.77 9.02
CA LEU A 60 9.12 -7.97 10.05
C LEU A 60 9.42 -6.67 10.80
N ARG A 61 9.55 -5.56 10.09
CA ARG A 61 9.84 -4.26 10.70
C ARG A 61 8.66 -3.65 11.46
N THR A 62 7.42 -4.09 11.24
CA THR A 62 6.29 -3.54 11.99
C THR A 62 6.26 -3.95 13.45
N GLU A 63 6.96 -4.98 13.86
CA GLU A 63 7.05 -5.38 15.28
C GLU A 63 7.88 -4.35 16.07
N ASP A 64 8.99 -3.86 15.51
CA ASP A 64 9.90 -2.90 16.12
C ASP A 64 9.69 -1.44 15.65
N MET A 65 8.63 -1.19 14.90
CA MET A 65 8.35 0.08 14.22
C MET A 65 8.33 1.30 15.17
N SER A 66 8.01 1.10 16.46
CA SER A 66 7.90 2.20 17.43
C SER A 66 9.25 2.90 17.71
N SER A 67 10.37 2.21 17.55
CA SER A 67 11.72 2.76 17.73
C SER A 67 12.29 3.41 16.47
N ASP A 68 11.74 3.11 15.30
CA ASP A 68 12.30 3.47 13.98
C ASP A 68 11.46 4.50 13.20
N LEU A 69 10.33 4.96 13.77
CA LEU A 69 9.45 5.96 13.15
C LEU A 69 10.14 7.33 13.06
N LYS A 70 10.22 7.86 11.84
CA LYS A 70 10.73 9.20 11.55
C LYS A 70 9.58 10.10 11.10
N LEU A 71 8.79 10.58 12.07
CA LEU A 71 7.71 11.50 11.77
C LEU A 71 8.26 12.87 11.35
N SER A 72 7.86 13.31 10.16
CA SER A 72 8.20 14.63 9.60
C SER A 72 7.05 15.18 8.76
N ARG A 73 7.05 16.47 8.49
CA ARG A 73 6.12 17.06 7.52
C ARG A 73 6.56 16.66 6.12
N CYS A 74 5.73 15.89 5.43
CA CYS A 74 6.00 15.35 4.10
C CYS A 74 4.94 15.81 3.12
N SER A 75 5.34 16.10 1.89
CA SER A 75 4.40 16.37 0.80
C SER A 75 3.64 15.10 0.42
N LEU A 76 2.32 15.12 0.62
CA LEU A 76 1.45 14.01 0.25
C LEU A 76 1.48 13.76 -1.26
N ASP A 77 1.51 14.85 -2.06
CA ASP A 77 1.61 14.77 -3.52
C ASP A 77 2.86 13.99 -3.96
N ARG A 78 4.02 14.28 -3.36
CA ARG A 78 5.26 13.58 -3.68
C ARG A 78 5.15 12.09 -3.39
N ILE A 79 4.66 11.72 -2.21
CA ILE A 79 4.50 10.32 -1.82
C ILE A 79 3.61 9.57 -2.81
N ILE A 80 2.48 10.19 -3.20
CA ILE A 80 1.53 9.58 -4.15
C ILE A 80 2.17 9.44 -5.53
N ARG A 81 2.81 10.48 -6.05
CA ARG A 81 3.47 10.45 -7.38
C ARG A 81 4.55 9.39 -7.45
N ASP A 82 5.35 9.23 -6.40
CA ASP A 82 6.38 8.19 -6.34
C ASP A 82 5.76 6.78 -6.45
N GLN A 83 4.61 6.56 -5.81
CA GLN A 83 3.89 5.30 -5.96
C GLN A 83 3.26 5.15 -7.36
N ILE A 84 2.66 6.20 -7.91
CA ILE A 84 2.13 6.19 -9.29
C ILE A 84 3.25 5.82 -10.28
N HIS A 85 4.41 6.43 -10.17
CA HIS A 85 5.55 6.12 -11.04
C HIS A 85 6.01 4.67 -10.90
N LYS A 86 6.06 4.15 -9.67
CA LYS A 86 6.42 2.76 -9.40
C LYS A 86 5.49 1.76 -10.12
N TYR A 87 4.20 2.07 -10.20
CA TYR A 87 3.19 1.21 -10.82
C TYR A 87 2.84 1.57 -12.27
N ALA A 88 3.46 2.60 -12.86
CA ALA A 88 3.13 3.12 -14.20
C ALA A 88 3.14 2.02 -15.28
N GLY A 89 4.13 1.12 -15.25
CA GLY A 89 4.21 0.00 -16.19
C GLY A 89 2.99 -0.94 -16.16
N ILE A 90 2.37 -1.11 -14.98
CA ILE A 90 1.17 -1.95 -14.85
C ILE A 90 -0.05 -1.23 -15.42
N PHE A 91 -0.21 0.08 -15.18
CA PHE A 91 -1.28 0.88 -15.79
C PHE A 91 -1.25 0.77 -17.31
N VAL A 92 -0.06 0.95 -17.91
CA VAL A 92 0.14 0.86 -19.35
C VAL A 92 -0.16 -0.56 -19.86
N SER A 93 0.38 -1.59 -19.21
CA SER A 93 0.21 -2.98 -19.66
C SER A 93 -1.23 -3.46 -19.59
N LYS A 94 -1.99 -3.00 -18.59
CA LYS A 94 -3.41 -3.32 -18.41
C LYS A 94 -4.35 -2.36 -19.15
N LYS A 95 -3.83 -1.29 -19.75
CA LYS A 95 -4.61 -0.21 -20.39
C LYS A 95 -5.64 0.43 -19.45
N LEU A 96 -5.28 0.57 -18.17
CA LEU A 96 -6.12 1.22 -17.17
C LEU A 96 -5.90 2.73 -17.18
N THR A 97 -6.97 3.48 -16.98
CA THR A 97 -6.88 4.94 -16.81
C THR A 97 -6.48 5.28 -15.39
N LEU A 98 -5.70 6.36 -15.26
CA LEU A 98 -5.38 6.97 -13.97
C LEU A 98 -5.86 8.42 -13.99
N THR A 99 -6.72 8.78 -13.05
CA THR A 99 -7.13 10.16 -12.80
C THR A 99 -6.52 10.60 -11.48
N TYR A 100 -5.62 11.57 -11.53
CA TYR A 100 -4.95 12.11 -10.37
C TYR A 100 -4.89 13.64 -10.46
N GLU A 101 -5.40 14.32 -9.45
CA GLU A 101 -5.28 15.76 -9.29
C GLU A 101 -4.17 16.07 -8.28
N SER A 102 -3.32 17.04 -8.61
CA SER A 102 -2.22 17.44 -7.74
C SER A 102 -2.73 17.90 -6.38
N ILE A 103 -2.14 17.38 -5.31
CA ILE A 103 -2.55 17.60 -3.91
C ILE A 103 -1.56 18.53 -3.23
N SER A 104 -1.96 19.77 -2.97
CA SER A 104 -1.13 20.73 -2.22
C SER A 104 -1.37 20.60 -0.71
N GLN A 105 -0.98 19.46 -0.14
CA GLN A 105 -1.13 19.16 1.28
C GLN A 105 0.10 18.48 1.84
N ASP A 106 0.61 19.02 2.97
CA ASP A 106 1.61 18.35 3.79
C ASP A 106 0.95 17.58 4.93
N VAL A 107 1.56 16.45 5.28
CA VAL A 107 1.09 15.57 6.35
C VAL A 107 2.22 15.25 7.31
N LEU A 108 1.91 15.16 8.60
CA LEU A 108 2.85 14.70 9.62
C LEU A 108 2.84 13.17 9.62
N THR A 109 3.88 12.57 9.06
CA THR A 109 3.94 11.12 8.88
C THR A 109 5.38 10.64 8.70
N ASP A 110 5.57 9.34 8.61
CA ASP A 110 6.77 8.74 8.05
C ASP A 110 6.55 8.47 6.55
N GLU A 111 7.31 9.17 5.70
CA GLU A 111 7.18 9.12 4.24
C GLU A 111 7.29 7.70 3.69
N LYS A 112 8.23 6.92 4.21
CA LYS A 112 8.49 5.54 3.77
C LYS A 112 7.33 4.60 4.10
N TRP A 113 6.79 4.71 5.31
CA TRP A 113 5.70 3.86 5.77
C TRP A 113 4.37 4.24 5.12
N LEU A 114 4.09 5.54 4.98
CA LEU A 114 2.88 5.98 4.25
C LEU A 114 2.97 5.59 2.77
N GLY A 115 4.13 5.76 2.14
CA GLY A 115 4.38 5.31 0.76
C GLY A 115 4.17 3.81 0.59
N PHE A 116 4.61 3.00 1.55
CA PHE A 116 4.34 1.57 1.56
C PHE A 116 2.83 1.26 1.58
N VAL A 117 2.06 1.91 2.46
CA VAL A 117 0.61 1.72 2.55
C VAL A 117 -0.09 2.11 1.25
N ILE A 118 0.20 3.29 0.70
CA ILE A 118 -0.35 3.74 -0.58
C ILE A 118 -0.01 2.74 -1.70
N GLY A 119 1.23 2.26 -1.72
CA GLY A 119 1.67 1.24 -2.67
C GLY A 119 0.89 -0.07 -2.56
N GLN A 120 0.59 -0.54 -1.35
CA GLN A 120 -0.22 -1.75 -1.13
C GLN A 120 -1.66 -1.57 -1.61
N ILE A 121 -2.26 -0.40 -1.37
CA ILE A 121 -3.62 -0.09 -1.82
C ILE A 121 -3.66 -0.01 -3.35
N LEU A 122 -2.71 0.69 -3.98
CA LEU A 122 -2.59 0.76 -5.45
C LEU A 122 -2.35 -0.62 -6.07
N SER A 123 -1.52 -1.45 -5.44
CA SER A 123 -1.29 -2.83 -5.88
C SER A 123 -2.58 -3.63 -5.90
N ASN A 124 -3.40 -3.51 -4.85
CA ASN A 124 -4.70 -4.18 -4.77
C ASN A 124 -5.67 -3.64 -5.83
N ALA A 125 -5.81 -2.31 -5.95
CA ALA A 125 -6.64 -1.68 -6.96
C ALA A 125 -6.27 -2.16 -8.36
N LEU A 126 -4.99 -2.14 -8.72
CA LEU A 126 -4.48 -2.63 -10.00
C LEU A 126 -4.69 -4.14 -10.19
N LYS A 127 -4.57 -4.93 -9.14
CA LYS A 127 -4.77 -6.38 -9.19
C LYS A 127 -6.21 -6.73 -9.55
N TYR A 128 -7.17 -6.08 -8.91
CA TYR A 128 -8.59 -6.43 -9.02
C TYR A 128 -9.35 -5.61 -10.06
N THR A 129 -8.74 -4.58 -10.67
CA THR A 129 -9.29 -3.83 -11.80
C THR A 129 -8.84 -4.46 -13.12
N ARG A 130 -9.80 -4.90 -13.93
CA ARG A 130 -9.53 -5.47 -15.26
C ARG A 130 -9.73 -4.45 -16.37
N THR A 131 -10.75 -3.59 -16.23
CA THR A 131 -11.13 -2.54 -17.18
C THR A 131 -11.52 -1.28 -16.43
N GLY A 132 -11.43 -0.11 -17.07
CA GLY A 132 -11.72 1.17 -16.44
C GLY A 132 -10.46 1.82 -15.86
N GLY A 133 -10.44 2.16 -14.58
CA GLY A 133 -9.29 2.89 -14.03
C GLY A 133 -9.29 3.07 -12.53
N ILE A 134 -8.33 3.88 -12.10
CA ILE A 134 -8.13 4.26 -10.70
C ILE A 134 -8.17 5.78 -10.62
N ARG A 135 -8.87 6.31 -9.62
CA ARG A 135 -8.95 7.73 -9.31
C ARG A 135 -8.37 7.99 -7.92
N ILE A 136 -7.50 9.00 -7.82
CA ILE A 136 -6.86 9.38 -6.56
C ILE A 136 -7.16 10.87 -6.34
N TYR A 137 -7.75 11.19 -5.20
CA TYR A 137 -8.12 12.57 -4.86
C TYR A 137 -8.16 12.78 -3.36
N LEU A 138 -8.19 14.04 -2.94
CA LEU A 138 -8.33 14.43 -1.54
C LEU A 138 -9.75 14.90 -1.29
N GLU A 139 -10.43 14.29 -0.34
CA GLU A 139 -11.75 14.70 0.10
C GLU A 139 -11.64 15.47 1.42
N LYS A 140 -12.32 16.61 1.52
CA LYS A 140 -12.45 17.37 2.75
C LYS A 140 -13.82 17.08 3.33
N LYS A 141 -13.90 16.36 4.44
CA LYS A 141 -15.14 16.25 5.21
C LYS A 141 -15.13 17.26 6.34
N LEU A 142 -16.12 18.16 6.35
CA LEU A 142 -16.52 18.87 7.56
C LEU A 142 -17.09 17.81 8.50
N SER A 143 -16.47 17.64 9.67
CA SER A 143 -16.90 16.64 10.65
C SER A 143 -18.31 16.93 11.15
N LEU A 144 -19.26 16.17 10.65
CA LEU A 144 -20.50 15.76 11.30
C LEU A 144 -20.80 14.35 10.76
N ASP A 145 -20.56 13.38 11.62
CA ASP A 145 -20.98 11.98 11.54
C ASP A 145 -20.17 11.00 10.66
N THR A 146 -19.63 10.05 11.38
CA THR A 146 -19.43 8.62 11.22
C THR A 146 -19.88 7.98 9.90
N ASP A 147 -19.03 7.04 9.43
CA ASP A 147 -19.28 5.94 8.51
C ASP A 147 -19.03 6.17 7.02
N ASP A 148 -17.86 6.68 6.66
CA ASP A 148 -17.36 6.50 5.29
C ASP A 148 -15.84 6.39 5.22
N VAL A 149 -15.42 5.65 4.25
CA VAL A 149 -14.07 5.16 4.04
C VAL A 149 -13.13 6.21 3.55
N SER A 150 -12.05 6.37 4.30
CA SER A 150 -11.05 7.34 3.92
C SER A 150 -9.79 7.25 4.80
N ILE A 151 -8.64 7.61 4.25
CA ILE A 151 -7.43 7.85 5.03
C ILE A 151 -7.60 9.20 5.73
N SER A 152 -7.94 9.21 7.02
CA SER A 152 -7.98 10.45 7.80
C SER A 152 -6.56 10.81 8.24
N ILE A 153 -6.07 11.94 7.76
CA ILE A 153 -4.76 12.48 8.09
C ILE A 153 -5.01 13.69 9.00
N GLY A 154 -4.86 13.51 10.32
CA GLY A 154 -5.14 14.55 11.31
C GLY A 154 -3.98 15.54 11.50
N ASN A 155 -4.29 16.83 11.60
CA ASN A 155 -3.44 17.83 12.22
C ASN A 155 -4.13 18.36 13.48
N ASP A 156 -3.46 18.24 14.63
CA ASP A 156 -3.83 18.92 15.87
C ASP A 156 -3.47 20.40 15.77
N ASP A 157 -4.43 21.24 15.34
CA ASP A 157 -4.44 22.65 15.69
C ASP A 157 -5.88 23.08 15.98
N CYS A 158 -6.10 23.58 17.17
CA CYS A 158 -7.38 23.98 17.73
C CYS A 158 -8.13 24.98 16.85
N ASN A 159 -9.20 24.57 16.28
CA ASN A 159 -10.42 25.20 15.79
C ASN A 159 -10.77 24.80 14.34
N LYS A 160 -11.68 23.84 14.23
CA LYS A 160 -12.20 23.13 13.08
C LYS A 160 -11.24 22.04 12.58
N VAL A 161 -11.44 20.84 13.09
CA VAL A 161 -10.79 19.61 12.56
C VAL A 161 -11.39 19.34 11.19
N GLU A 162 -10.78 19.87 10.14
CA GLU A 162 -11.04 19.41 8.78
C GLU A 162 -10.41 18.03 8.65
N ASN A 163 -11.20 16.97 8.68
CA ASN A 163 -10.73 15.64 8.40
C ASN A 163 -10.42 15.53 6.90
N LEU A 164 -9.14 15.52 6.58
CA LEU A 164 -8.65 15.30 5.23
C LEU A 164 -8.57 13.78 4.97
N THR A 165 -9.13 13.38 3.87
CA THR A 165 -9.27 12.00 3.46
C THR A 165 -8.64 11.79 2.11
N LEU A 166 -7.54 11.00 2.03
CA LEU A 166 -7.02 10.53 0.75
C LEU A 166 -7.88 9.35 0.27
N VAL A 167 -8.54 9.54 -0.86
CA VAL A 167 -9.36 8.50 -1.49
C VAL A 167 -8.60 7.90 -2.67
N ILE A 168 -8.55 6.57 -2.72
CA ILE A 168 -8.07 5.79 -3.86
C ILE A 168 -9.23 4.90 -4.27
N GLU A 169 -9.88 5.26 -5.36
CA GLU A 169 -11.07 4.61 -5.89
C GLU A 169 -10.70 3.80 -7.14
N ASP A 170 -11.18 2.58 -7.23
CA ASP A 170 -10.97 1.72 -8.39
C ASP A 170 -12.32 1.26 -8.98
N THR A 171 -12.31 0.87 -10.25
CA THR A 171 -13.47 0.31 -10.95
C THR A 171 -13.40 -1.21 -11.06
N GLY A 172 -12.86 -1.85 -10.03
CA GLY A 172 -12.62 -3.28 -9.99
C GLY A 172 -13.86 -4.12 -9.71
N ILE A 173 -13.61 -5.37 -9.36
CA ILE A 173 -14.69 -6.34 -9.08
C ILE A 173 -15.41 -6.09 -7.76
N GLY A 174 -14.90 -5.19 -6.93
CA GLY A 174 -15.43 -4.92 -5.60
C GLY A 174 -15.19 -6.05 -4.60
N ILE A 175 -15.67 -5.84 -3.37
CA ILE A 175 -15.55 -6.76 -2.24
C ILE A 175 -16.95 -7.12 -1.76
N ARG A 176 -17.19 -8.38 -1.43
CA ARG A 176 -18.46 -8.81 -0.85
C ARG A 176 -18.68 -8.18 0.51
N ALA A 177 -19.91 -7.81 0.81
CA ALA A 177 -20.27 -7.19 2.08
C ALA A 177 -19.86 -8.06 3.29
N GLU A 178 -19.94 -9.38 3.17
CA GLU A 178 -19.54 -10.35 4.18
C GLU A 178 -18.03 -10.39 4.45
N ASP A 179 -17.22 -10.02 3.45
CA ASP A 179 -15.75 -10.00 3.55
C ASP A 179 -15.23 -8.69 4.15
N ILE A 180 -15.94 -7.56 3.98
CA ILE A 180 -15.49 -6.23 4.42
C ILE A 180 -15.06 -6.17 5.90
N PRO A 181 -15.79 -6.74 6.87
CA PRO A 181 -15.36 -6.70 8.27
C PRO A 181 -14.04 -7.44 8.53
N ARG A 182 -13.67 -8.35 7.65
CA ARG A 182 -12.55 -9.30 7.82
C ARG A 182 -11.32 -9.00 6.99
N ILE A 183 -11.39 -8.07 6.03
CA ILE A 183 -10.29 -7.78 5.10
C ILE A 183 -8.99 -7.32 5.76
N PHE A 184 -9.07 -6.83 6.99
CA PHE A 184 -7.92 -6.44 7.81
C PHE A 184 -7.42 -7.57 8.74
N GLU A 185 -8.03 -8.76 8.72
CA GLU A 185 -7.54 -9.91 9.47
C GLU A 185 -6.28 -10.48 8.80
N LYS A 186 -5.34 -10.95 9.62
CA LYS A 186 -4.08 -11.52 9.14
C LYS A 186 -4.34 -12.80 8.32
N GLY A 187 -3.87 -12.82 7.08
CA GLY A 187 -4.01 -13.97 6.19
C GLY A 187 -5.38 -14.13 5.55
N TYR A 188 -6.29 -13.17 5.74
CA TYR A 188 -7.61 -13.22 5.10
C TYR A 188 -7.51 -12.79 3.63
N THR A 189 -8.02 -13.61 2.72
CA THR A 189 -7.93 -13.37 1.26
C THR A 189 -9.28 -13.15 0.59
N GLY A 190 -10.41 -13.29 1.32
CA GLY A 190 -11.75 -13.26 0.74
C GLY A 190 -11.98 -14.35 -0.32
N VAL A 191 -13.16 -14.37 -0.92
CA VAL A 191 -13.49 -15.36 -1.97
C VAL A 191 -12.66 -15.09 -3.23
N ASN A 192 -12.58 -13.83 -3.65
CA ASN A 192 -11.82 -13.43 -4.84
C ASN A 192 -10.30 -13.67 -4.73
N GLY A 193 -9.77 -13.69 -3.51
CA GLY A 193 -8.35 -13.97 -3.27
C GLY A 193 -8.01 -15.46 -3.19
N ARG A 194 -8.99 -16.33 -2.91
CA ARG A 194 -8.80 -17.79 -2.89
C ARG A 194 -8.62 -18.36 -4.28
N ASP A 195 -9.31 -17.81 -5.27
CA ASP A 195 -9.17 -18.19 -6.67
C ASP A 195 -7.85 -17.70 -7.28
N ASP A 196 -7.23 -16.69 -6.67
CA ASP A 196 -5.90 -16.20 -7.03
C ASP A 196 -4.86 -16.72 -6.02
N ASN A 197 -4.18 -17.82 -6.35
CA ASN A 197 -3.08 -18.42 -5.57
C ASN A 197 -1.96 -17.41 -5.18
N ARG A 198 -2.09 -16.14 -5.57
CA ARG A 198 -1.15 -15.03 -5.32
C ARG A 198 -1.60 -14.09 -4.21
N ALA A 199 -2.76 -14.30 -3.59
CA ALA A 199 -3.23 -13.46 -2.49
C ALA A 199 -2.70 -13.98 -1.15
N THR A 200 -1.85 -13.21 -0.49
CA THR A 200 -1.25 -13.59 0.80
C THR A 200 -2.12 -13.23 2.00
N GLY A 201 -3.10 -12.32 1.83
CA GLY A 201 -3.91 -11.77 2.91
C GLY A 201 -3.13 -10.95 3.94
N ILE A 202 -1.87 -10.58 3.64
CA ILE A 202 -1.00 -9.83 4.55
C ILE A 202 -1.01 -8.33 4.24
N GLY A 203 -1.20 -7.93 2.98
CA GLY A 203 -1.05 -6.54 2.54
C GLY A 203 -1.96 -5.56 3.28
N LEU A 204 -3.29 -5.78 3.30
CA LEU A 204 -4.25 -4.91 3.98
C LEU A 204 -4.13 -4.98 5.52
N TYR A 205 -3.89 -6.17 6.07
CA TYR A 205 -3.58 -6.32 7.49
C TYR A 205 -2.39 -5.43 7.89
N LEU A 206 -1.30 -5.50 7.14
CA LEU A 206 -0.09 -4.73 7.39
C LEU A 206 -0.33 -3.23 7.23
N SER A 207 -1.03 -2.84 6.16
CA SER A 207 -1.43 -1.44 5.93
C SER A 207 -2.20 -0.87 7.10
N ASN A 208 -3.20 -1.59 7.63
CA ASN A 208 -3.98 -1.14 8.78
C ASN A 208 -3.12 -1.04 10.05
N LYS A 209 -2.22 -2.01 10.29
CA LYS A 209 -1.28 -1.99 11.42
C LYS A 209 -0.34 -0.77 11.36
N ILE A 210 0.21 -0.47 10.18
CA ILE A 210 1.07 0.69 9.95
C ILE A 210 0.29 1.99 10.15
N MET A 211 -0.88 2.15 9.53
CA MET A 211 -1.69 3.36 9.65
C MET A 211 -2.01 3.69 11.11
N ARG A 212 -2.39 2.69 11.91
CA ARG A 212 -2.62 2.87 13.35
C ARG A 212 -1.37 3.36 14.08
N LYS A 213 -0.20 2.83 13.76
CA LYS A 213 1.08 3.26 14.37
C LYS A 213 1.50 4.66 13.94
N LEU A 214 1.13 5.09 12.74
CA LEU A 214 1.32 6.47 12.24
C LEU A 214 0.31 7.47 12.82
N GLY A 215 -0.68 7.03 13.60
CA GLY A 215 -1.78 7.88 14.09
C GLY A 215 -2.85 8.16 13.04
N HIS A 216 -2.83 7.44 11.92
CA HIS A 216 -3.80 7.56 10.83
C HIS A 216 -4.84 6.44 10.87
N ARG A 217 -5.91 6.59 10.10
CA ARG A 217 -6.97 5.58 9.96
C ARG A 217 -7.03 5.08 8.52
N LEU A 218 -7.34 3.81 8.35
CA LEU A 218 -7.60 3.18 7.06
C LEU A 218 -8.99 2.57 7.07
N TYR A 219 -9.78 2.94 6.07
CA TYR A 219 -11.11 2.41 5.86
C TYR A 219 -11.23 1.85 4.44
N ILE A 220 -12.19 1.00 4.19
CA ILE A 220 -12.52 0.51 2.86
C ILE A 220 -14.05 0.45 2.74
N THR A 221 -14.60 1.03 1.67
CA THR A 221 -15.97 0.79 1.21
C THR A 221 -15.89 0.08 -0.12
N SER A 222 -16.82 -0.81 -0.36
CA SER A 222 -16.90 -1.49 -1.62
C SER A 222 -18.30 -2.04 -1.83
N THR A 223 -18.69 -2.13 -3.10
CA THR A 223 -19.90 -2.83 -3.53
C THR A 223 -19.50 -3.89 -4.54
N GLU A 224 -19.93 -5.14 -4.34
CA GLU A 224 -19.64 -6.23 -5.28
C GLU A 224 -20.11 -5.86 -6.70
N GLY A 225 -19.23 -6.00 -7.69
CA GLY A 225 -19.46 -5.63 -9.08
C GLY A 225 -19.32 -4.13 -9.39
N LYS A 226 -19.04 -3.30 -8.38
CA LYS A 226 -18.65 -1.89 -8.53
C LYS A 226 -17.48 -1.65 -7.59
N GLY A 227 -16.32 -1.46 -8.16
CA GLY A 227 -15.15 -1.06 -7.40
C GLY A 227 -15.20 0.40 -7.04
#